data_a569650144069c9098a60b270c66dc9d
#
_entry.id   a569650144069c9098a60b270c66dc9d
#
_cell.length_a   1.000
_cell.length_b   1.000
_cell.length_c   1.000
_cell.angle_alpha   90.00
_cell.angle_beta   90.00
_cell.angle_gamma   90.00
#
_symmetry.space_group_name_H-M   'P 1'
#
loop_
_entity.id
_entity.type
_entity.pdbx_description
1 polymer ?
#
loop_
_entity_poly.entity_id
_entity_poly.type
_entity_poly.pdbx_seq_one_letter_code
_entity_poly.pdbx_strand_id
1 'polypeptide(L)'
;IIVDLQEDFLPGGALAVPDGDKVVPVIREVLEENSWDCIVMTQDWHPADHVSFARNHEGRHVLDVIELPYGKQMLWPVHCVEGTDGAAIEGVDTAKADIILRKGRDLNIDSYSAFCAADNETKTGLAGYLRERGITDVWVCGLALDYCVSFTAIDAAREGFDTHVITDASAAIDANGSLEKAEAAWRLACIDVCRAEDVLEPEY
;
A
#
# COMPACT_ATOMS: atom_id res chain seq x y z
N ILE A 1 9.17 0.19 3.01
CA ILE A 1 7.81 -0.36 3.22
C ILE A 1 7.35 -0.99 1.91
N ILE A 2 7.07 -2.30 1.91
CA ILE A 2 6.48 -3.03 0.79
C ILE A 2 4.98 -3.13 1.07
N VAL A 3 4.21 -2.46 0.22
CA VAL A 3 2.77 -2.30 0.41
C VAL A 3 2.04 -3.39 -0.38
N ASP A 4 1.26 -4.20 0.32
CA ASP A 4 0.21 -5.09 -0.19
C ASP A 4 0.62 -5.93 -1.42
N LEU A 5 1.83 -6.53 -1.39
CA LEU A 5 2.25 -7.47 -2.43
C LEU A 5 1.55 -8.82 -2.20
N GLN A 6 0.24 -8.86 -2.51
CA GLN A 6 -0.66 -9.97 -2.19
C GLN A 6 -1.24 -10.62 -3.45
N GLU A 7 -1.62 -11.90 -3.33
CA GLU A 7 -2.15 -12.72 -4.43
C GLU A 7 -3.31 -12.06 -5.18
N ASP A 8 -4.26 -11.46 -4.46
CA ASP A 8 -5.43 -10.80 -5.08
C ASP A 8 -5.08 -9.57 -5.92
N PHE A 9 -3.92 -8.97 -5.74
CA PHE A 9 -3.45 -7.84 -6.54
C PHE A 9 -2.54 -8.25 -7.71
N LEU A 10 -2.14 -9.53 -7.78
CA LEU A 10 -1.34 -10.09 -8.86
C LEU A 10 -2.23 -10.64 -9.99
N PRO A 11 -1.66 -10.94 -11.17
CA PRO A 11 -2.43 -11.48 -12.31
C PRO A 11 -3.21 -12.74 -11.95
N GLY A 12 -4.52 -12.71 -12.15
CA GLY A 12 -5.45 -13.77 -11.76
C GLY A 12 -6.16 -13.57 -10.44
N GLY A 13 -5.71 -12.62 -9.63
CA GLY A 13 -6.34 -12.23 -8.38
C GLY A 13 -7.63 -11.42 -8.54
N ALA A 14 -8.36 -11.26 -7.46
CA ALA A 14 -9.71 -10.65 -7.45
C ALA A 14 -9.70 -9.14 -7.78
N LEU A 15 -8.59 -8.45 -7.52
CA LEU A 15 -8.36 -7.05 -7.84
C LEU A 15 -6.96 -6.88 -8.48
N ALA A 16 -6.72 -7.67 -9.54
CA ALA A 16 -5.44 -7.67 -10.22
C ALA A 16 -5.05 -6.27 -10.73
N VAL A 17 -3.87 -5.81 -10.30
CA VAL A 17 -3.29 -4.55 -10.75
C VAL A 17 -2.58 -4.77 -12.10
N PRO A 18 -2.82 -3.93 -13.12
CA PRO A 18 -2.08 -4.02 -14.37
C PRO A 18 -0.57 -4.03 -14.13
N ASP A 19 0.14 -4.98 -14.74
CA ASP A 19 1.59 -5.16 -14.58
C ASP A 19 2.07 -5.41 -13.13
N GLY A 20 1.17 -5.81 -12.22
CA GLY A 20 1.49 -6.03 -10.81
C GLY A 20 2.56 -7.10 -10.56
N ASP A 21 2.66 -8.10 -11.43
CA ASP A 21 3.72 -9.12 -11.38
C ASP A 21 5.11 -8.58 -11.73
N LYS A 22 5.18 -7.52 -12.54
CA LYS A 22 6.46 -6.92 -12.95
C LYS A 22 7.19 -6.22 -11.81
N VAL A 23 6.48 -5.83 -10.75
CA VAL A 23 7.12 -5.19 -9.59
C VAL A 23 7.87 -6.20 -8.71
N VAL A 24 7.48 -7.47 -8.75
CA VAL A 24 8.04 -8.53 -7.89
C VAL A 24 9.57 -8.67 -8.04
N PRO A 25 10.12 -8.84 -9.26
CA PRO A 25 11.58 -8.95 -9.42
C PRO A 25 12.31 -7.69 -8.95
N VAL A 26 11.76 -6.49 -9.20
CA VAL A 26 12.37 -5.22 -8.78
C VAL A 26 12.37 -5.10 -7.25
N ILE A 27 11.28 -5.44 -6.59
CA ILE A 27 11.19 -5.45 -5.12
C ILE A 27 12.20 -6.44 -4.53
N ARG A 28 12.37 -7.62 -5.14
CA ARG A 28 13.38 -8.60 -4.69
C ARG A 28 14.80 -8.03 -4.78
N GLU A 29 15.14 -7.40 -5.90
CA GLU A 29 16.45 -6.77 -6.10
C GLU A 29 16.69 -5.69 -5.04
N VAL A 30 15.73 -4.77 -4.83
CA VAL A 30 15.80 -3.73 -3.79
C VAL A 30 15.98 -4.31 -2.40
N LEU A 31 15.35 -5.46 -2.10
CA LEU A 31 15.50 -6.15 -0.80
C LEU A 31 16.82 -6.89 -0.64
N GLU A 32 17.44 -7.34 -1.72
CA GLU A 32 18.65 -8.17 -1.70
C GLU A 32 19.92 -7.35 -1.75
N GLU A 33 19.91 -6.26 -2.53
CA GLU A 33 21.08 -5.42 -2.80
C GLU A 33 21.30 -4.29 -1.77
N ASN A 34 20.36 -4.10 -0.82
CA ASN A 34 20.45 -3.04 0.18
C ASN A 34 20.46 -3.55 1.62
N SER A 35 21.14 -2.81 2.49
CA SER A 35 21.13 -2.99 3.94
C SER A 35 20.07 -2.08 4.57
N TRP A 36 18.83 -2.57 4.65
CA TRP A 36 17.74 -1.83 5.27
C TRP A 36 17.76 -1.91 6.80
N ASP A 37 17.63 -0.78 7.50
CA ASP A 37 17.50 -0.74 8.96
C ASP A 37 16.17 -1.33 9.46
N CYS A 38 15.14 -1.28 8.64
CA CYS A 38 13.83 -1.82 8.95
C CYS A 38 13.04 -2.14 7.68
N ILE A 39 12.53 -3.36 7.58
CA ILE A 39 11.66 -3.81 6.49
C ILE A 39 10.25 -4.02 7.03
N VAL A 40 9.30 -3.25 6.49
CA VAL A 40 7.87 -3.38 6.79
C VAL A 40 7.16 -3.94 5.57
N MET A 41 6.35 -4.98 5.77
CA MET A 41 5.41 -5.46 4.75
C MET A 41 3.99 -5.20 5.22
N THR A 42 3.09 -4.79 4.33
CA THR A 42 1.68 -4.62 4.67
C THR A 42 0.81 -5.68 4.00
N GLN A 43 -0.33 -5.92 4.61
CA GLN A 43 -1.41 -6.73 4.05
C GLN A 43 -2.73 -5.99 4.23
N ASP A 44 -3.48 -5.85 3.13
CA ASP A 44 -4.93 -5.69 3.24
C ASP A 44 -5.50 -6.95 3.87
N TRP A 45 -6.37 -6.77 4.87
CA TRP A 45 -6.86 -7.89 5.67
C TRP A 45 -8.31 -7.64 6.07
N HIS A 46 -9.17 -7.72 5.06
CA HIS A 46 -10.58 -7.31 5.20
C HIS A 46 -11.47 -8.40 5.75
N PRO A 47 -12.37 -8.10 6.71
CA PRO A 47 -13.48 -8.99 7.01
C PRO A 47 -14.36 -9.20 5.77
N ALA A 48 -15.00 -10.37 5.66
CA ALA A 48 -15.77 -10.74 4.47
C ALA A 48 -16.90 -9.76 4.10
N ASP A 49 -17.43 -9.05 5.10
CA ASP A 49 -18.52 -8.06 4.92
C ASP A 49 -18.00 -6.62 4.99
N HIS A 50 -16.72 -6.38 4.68
CA HIS A 50 -16.10 -5.07 4.75
C HIS A 50 -16.84 -4.01 3.93
N VAL A 51 -16.91 -2.79 4.48
CA VAL A 51 -17.66 -1.66 3.91
C VAL A 51 -17.17 -1.22 2.52
N SER A 52 -15.94 -1.47 2.16
CA SER A 52 -15.40 -1.12 0.83
C SER A 52 -15.85 -2.05 -0.30
N PHE A 53 -16.50 -3.17 -0.01
CA PHE A 53 -16.88 -4.12 -1.03
C PHE A 53 -18.22 -3.76 -1.70
N ALA A 54 -18.23 -3.59 -3.01
CA ALA A 54 -19.43 -3.22 -3.78
C ALA A 54 -20.61 -4.17 -3.54
N ARG A 55 -20.34 -5.48 -3.36
CA ARG A 55 -21.39 -6.48 -3.11
C ARG A 55 -22.19 -6.24 -1.84
N ASN A 56 -21.64 -5.49 -0.88
CA ASN A 56 -22.28 -5.20 0.41
C ASN A 56 -23.23 -3.97 0.35
N HIS A 57 -23.37 -3.37 -0.84
CA HIS A 57 -24.18 -2.19 -1.07
C HIS A 57 -25.21 -2.46 -2.18
N GLU A 58 -26.48 -2.55 -1.84
CA GLU A 58 -27.56 -2.83 -2.79
C GLU A 58 -27.59 -1.79 -3.93
N GLY A 59 -27.63 -2.26 -5.18
CA GLY A 59 -27.69 -1.41 -6.37
C GLY A 59 -26.38 -0.67 -6.70
N ARG A 60 -25.28 -1.01 -6.06
CA ARG A 60 -23.95 -0.44 -6.33
C ARG A 60 -23.07 -1.39 -7.13
N HIS A 61 -22.10 -0.80 -7.81
CA HIS A 61 -21.12 -1.51 -8.64
C HIS A 61 -19.69 -1.20 -8.21
N VAL A 62 -18.76 -2.03 -8.63
CA VAL A 62 -17.32 -1.77 -8.48
C VAL A 62 -16.97 -0.42 -9.12
N LEU A 63 -16.12 0.36 -8.46
CA LEU A 63 -15.73 1.75 -8.77
C LEU A 63 -16.80 2.82 -8.55
N ASP A 64 -17.99 2.46 -8.06
CA ASP A 64 -18.90 3.48 -7.53
C ASP A 64 -18.28 4.16 -6.31
N VAL A 65 -18.65 5.42 -6.08
CA VAL A 65 -18.25 6.16 -4.89
C VAL A 65 -19.46 6.40 -4.02
N ILE A 66 -19.36 6.08 -2.75
CA ILE A 66 -20.39 6.31 -1.73
C ILE A 66 -19.89 7.30 -0.67
N GLU A 67 -20.81 7.91 0.06
CA GLU A 67 -20.51 8.74 1.22
C GLU A 67 -20.64 7.89 2.49
N LEU A 68 -19.59 7.86 3.29
CA LEU A 68 -19.54 7.24 4.60
C LEU A 68 -19.24 8.30 5.69
N PRO A 69 -19.38 7.99 6.97
CA PRO A 69 -19.13 8.97 8.04
C PRO A 69 -17.74 9.63 7.99
N TYR A 70 -16.74 8.95 7.45
CA TYR A 70 -15.38 9.45 7.30
C TYR A 70 -15.09 10.10 5.93
N GLY A 71 -16.08 10.16 5.03
CA GLY A 71 -15.94 10.78 3.71
C GLY A 71 -16.24 9.84 2.55
N LYS A 72 -15.66 10.12 1.40
CA LYS A 72 -15.88 9.36 0.17
C LYS A 72 -15.15 8.05 0.20
N GLN A 73 -15.88 6.97 -0.12
CA GLN A 73 -15.34 5.61 -0.26
C GLN A 73 -15.59 5.10 -1.67
N MET A 74 -14.52 4.70 -2.36
CA MET A 74 -14.63 3.94 -3.60
C MET A 74 -14.93 2.48 -3.28
N LEU A 75 -15.84 1.89 -4.04
CA LEU A 75 -16.24 0.50 -3.87
C LEU A 75 -15.41 -0.43 -4.75
N TRP A 76 -14.90 -1.47 -4.15
CA TRP A 76 -14.01 -2.45 -4.75
C TRP A 76 -14.68 -3.82 -4.93
N PRO A 77 -14.15 -4.71 -5.80
CA PRO A 77 -14.49 -6.12 -5.73
C PRO A 77 -14.08 -6.69 -4.38
N VAL A 78 -14.59 -7.84 -4.02
CA VAL A 78 -14.11 -8.56 -2.83
C VAL A 78 -12.69 -9.01 -3.07
N HIS A 79 -11.78 -8.61 -2.18
CA HIS A 79 -10.37 -8.92 -2.28
C HIS A 79 -9.75 -9.00 -0.88
N CYS A 80 -8.62 -9.64 -0.77
CA CYS A 80 -7.79 -9.74 0.44
C CYS A 80 -8.61 -10.05 1.71
N VAL A 81 -9.58 -10.95 1.59
CA VAL A 81 -10.40 -11.37 2.73
C VAL A 81 -9.53 -12.12 3.73
N GLU A 82 -9.66 -11.78 4.99
CA GLU A 82 -8.86 -12.33 6.08
C GLU A 82 -8.84 -13.87 6.08
N GLY A 83 -7.64 -14.44 6.15
CA GLY A 83 -7.43 -15.89 6.21
C GLY A 83 -7.62 -16.62 4.89
N THR A 84 -7.85 -15.94 3.77
CA THR A 84 -7.88 -16.55 2.43
C THR A 84 -6.52 -16.48 1.75
N ASP A 85 -6.33 -17.32 0.73
CA ASP A 85 -5.12 -17.32 -0.09
C ASP A 85 -4.92 -15.97 -0.79
N GLY A 86 -6.02 -15.30 -1.23
CA GLY A 86 -5.98 -14.00 -1.87
C GLY A 86 -5.34 -12.90 -1.01
N ALA A 87 -5.39 -13.04 0.33
CA ALA A 87 -4.74 -12.13 1.26
C ALA A 87 -3.27 -12.49 1.58
N ALA A 88 -2.73 -13.59 1.03
CA ALA A 88 -1.34 -13.97 1.25
C ALA A 88 -0.37 -13.00 0.56
N ILE A 89 0.76 -12.71 1.23
CA ILE A 89 1.89 -12.00 0.58
C ILE A 89 2.56 -13.00 -0.36
N GLU A 90 2.78 -12.57 -1.60
CA GLU A 90 3.38 -13.39 -2.63
C GLU A 90 4.64 -12.76 -3.23
N GLY A 91 5.48 -13.60 -3.78
CA GLY A 91 6.63 -13.16 -4.58
C GLY A 91 7.87 -12.71 -3.79
N VAL A 92 7.80 -12.50 -2.48
CA VAL A 92 8.92 -12.12 -1.61
C VAL A 92 9.01 -13.00 -0.38
N ASP A 93 10.22 -13.10 0.19
CA ASP A 93 10.43 -13.83 1.45
C ASP A 93 9.96 -12.98 2.64
N THR A 94 8.84 -13.36 3.24
CA THR A 94 8.27 -12.67 4.40
C THR A 94 9.12 -12.77 5.66
N ALA A 95 10.08 -13.70 5.72
CA ALA A 95 11.03 -13.79 6.84
C ALA A 95 12.01 -12.62 6.88
N LYS A 96 12.15 -11.86 5.80
CA LYS A 96 12.94 -10.62 5.75
C LYS A 96 12.26 -9.43 6.45
N ALA A 97 10.95 -9.49 6.69
CA ALA A 97 10.23 -8.40 7.33
C ALA A 97 10.47 -8.34 8.84
N ASP A 98 10.80 -7.15 9.35
CA ASP A 98 10.80 -6.88 10.80
C ASP A 98 9.38 -6.81 11.37
N ILE A 99 8.41 -6.40 10.54
CA ILE A 99 7.00 -6.37 10.89
C ILE A 99 6.13 -6.63 9.64
N ILE A 100 5.07 -7.41 9.81
CA ILE A 100 3.97 -7.52 8.86
C ILE A 100 2.76 -6.83 9.46
N LEU A 101 2.33 -5.73 8.85
CA LEU A 101 1.23 -4.91 9.32
C LEU A 101 -0.05 -5.23 8.53
N ARG A 102 -1.09 -5.65 9.22
CA ARG A 102 -2.42 -5.86 8.64
C ARG A 102 -3.27 -4.61 8.78
N LYS A 103 -3.79 -4.10 7.67
CA LYS A 103 -4.66 -2.92 7.59
C LYS A 103 -6.05 -3.26 7.05
N GLY A 104 -7.00 -2.33 7.12
CA GLY A 104 -8.37 -2.55 6.64
C GLY A 104 -9.15 -3.62 7.40
N ARG A 105 -8.88 -3.80 8.70
CA ARG A 105 -9.50 -4.81 9.54
C ARG A 105 -10.80 -4.36 10.19
N ASP A 106 -11.06 -3.06 10.22
CA ASP A 106 -12.33 -2.55 10.74
C ASP A 106 -13.44 -2.76 9.70
N LEU A 107 -14.55 -3.31 10.12
CA LEU A 107 -15.67 -3.63 9.24
C LEU A 107 -16.21 -2.39 8.51
N ASN A 108 -16.17 -1.24 9.18
CA ASN A 108 -16.85 -0.01 8.78
C ASN A 108 -15.91 1.10 8.33
N ILE A 109 -14.61 0.91 8.43
CA ILE A 109 -13.59 1.92 8.08
C ILE A 109 -12.51 1.27 7.21
N ASP A 110 -12.35 1.78 6.00
CA ASP A 110 -11.32 1.32 5.08
C ASP A 110 -9.93 1.87 5.47
N SER A 111 -8.88 1.29 4.93
CA SER A 111 -7.50 1.73 5.18
C SER A 111 -6.62 1.47 3.96
N TYR A 112 -6.30 2.53 3.23
CA TYR A 112 -5.27 2.45 2.19
C TYR A 112 -3.88 2.57 2.79
N SER A 113 -3.69 3.53 3.71
CA SER A 113 -2.39 3.83 4.32
C SER A 113 -1.97 2.79 5.35
N ALA A 114 -0.66 2.52 5.38
CA ALA A 114 -0.02 1.75 6.45
C ALA A 114 0.03 2.50 7.79
N PHE A 115 -0.23 3.81 7.83
CA PHE A 115 -0.12 4.65 9.02
C PHE A 115 -1.45 4.97 9.68
N CYS A 116 -2.50 5.15 8.88
CA CYS A 116 -3.79 5.60 9.37
C CYS A 116 -4.94 5.05 8.54
N ALA A 117 -6.06 4.72 9.15
CA ALA A 117 -7.30 4.38 8.45
C ALA A 117 -7.91 5.61 7.75
N ALA A 118 -8.91 5.37 6.89
CA ALA A 118 -9.53 6.41 6.06
C ALA A 118 -10.29 7.49 6.86
N ASP A 119 -10.56 7.24 8.15
CA ASP A 119 -11.13 8.23 9.08
C ASP A 119 -10.11 9.32 9.50
N ASN A 120 -8.83 9.18 9.18
CA ASN A 120 -7.71 10.02 9.60
C ASN A 120 -7.48 10.09 11.13
N GLU A 121 -8.12 9.24 11.89
CA GLU A 121 -8.07 9.20 13.36
C GLU A 121 -7.46 7.88 13.88
N THR A 122 -7.87 6.75 13.29
CA THR A 122 -7.43 5.42 13.70
C THR A 122 -6.03 5.11 13.22
N LYS A 123 -5.05 5.23 14.12
CA LYS A 123 -3.64 4.99 13.82
C LYS A 123 -3.29 3.50 13.93
N THR A 124 -2.42 3.02 13.04
CA THR A 124 -1.91 1.64 13.06
C THR A 124 -0.82 1.42 14.12
N GLY A 125 -0.15 2.49 14.53
CA GLY A 125 1.02 2.43 15.40
C GLY A 125 2.36 2.39 14.65
N LEU A 126 2.35 2.28 13.31
CA LEU A 126 3.59 2.17 12.51
C LEU A 126 4.54 3.35 12.72
N ALA A 127 4.03 4.59 12.78
CA ALA A 127 4.88 5.76 13.00
C ALA A 127 5.66 5.68 14.32
N GLY A 128 5.02 5.23 15.40
CA GLY A 128 5.68 4.98 16.69
C GLY A 128 6.74 3.89 16.59
N TYR A 129 6.40 2.78 15.93
CA TYR A 129 7.31 1.66 15.70
C TYR A 129 8.59 2.09 14.97
N LEU A 130 8.48 2.89 13.91
CA LEU A 130 9.61 3.40 13.14
C LEU A 130 10.46 4.39 13.95
N ARG A 131 9.80 5.35 14.64
CA ARG A 131 10.50 6.34 15.49
C ARG A 131 11.30 5.70 16.62
N GLU A 132 10.77 4.68 17.29
CA GLU A 132 11.47 3.94 18.35
C GLU A 132 12.76 3.25 17.84
N ARG A 133 12.87 3.03 16.53
CA ARG A 133 14.05 2.48 15.85
C ARG A 133 14.98 3.55 15.27
N GLY A 134 14.64 4.82 15.44
CA GLY A 134 15.42 5.94 14.91
C GLY A 134 15.30 6.11 13.40
N ILE A 135 14.30 5.52 12.76
CA ILE A 135 14.05 5.67 11.32
C ILE A 135 13.62 7.11 11.04
N THR A 136 14.26 7.72 10.07
CA THR A 136 14.00 9.08 9.59
C THR A 136 13.51 9.10 8.15
N ASP A 137 13.93 8.12 7.36
CA ASP A 137 13.69 8.05 5.92
C ASP A 137 12.88 6.79 5.60
N VAL A 138 11.90 6.93 4.71
CA VAL A 138 10.98 5.86 4.35
C VAL A 138 10.88 5.73 2.84
N TRP A 139 11.25 4.57 2.30
CA TRP A 139 11.01 4.20 0.91
C TRP A 139 9.78 3.31 0.82
N VAL A 140 8.85 3.68 -0.09
CA VAL A 140 7.58 2.99 -0.24
C VAL A 140 7.47 2.42 -1.65
N CYS A 141 7.10 1.14 -1.76
CA CYS A 141 6.85 0.45 -3.02
C CYS A 141 5.74 -0.58 -2.88
N GLY A 142 5.29 -1.18 -3.96
CA GLY A 142 4.27 -2.24 -3.95
C GLY A 142 3.00 -1.88 -4.71
N LEU A 143 1.84 -2.32 -4.21
CA LEU A 143 0.56 -2.25 -4.89
C LEU A 143 -0.54 -1.59 -4.02
N ALA A 144 -1.48 -0.82 -4.59
CA ALA A 144 -1.35 -0.20 -5.89
C ALA A 144 -0.73 1.19 -5.72
N LEU A 145 0.09 1.61 -6.69
CA LEU A 145 0.87 2.85 -6.66
C LEU A 145 0.02 4.09 -6.35
N ASP A 146 -1.14 4.19 -6.96
CA ASP A 146 -2.08 5.32 -6.90
C ASP A 146 -3.06 5.25 -5.73
N TYR A 147 -3.07 4.16 -4.96
CA TYR A 147 -3.88 3.95 -3.74
C TYR A 147 -2.99 3.65 -2.53
N CYS A 148 -2.86 2.40 -2.14
CA CYS A 148 -2.20 2.04 -0.87
C CYS A 148 -0.77 2.56 -0.76
N VAL A 149 0.03 2.50 -1.83
CA VAL A 149 1.39 3.07 -1.87
C VAL A 149 1.33 4.59 -1.69
N SER A 150 0.49 5.28 -2.48
CA SER A 150 0.34 6.73 -2.43
C SER A 150 -0.12 7.23 -1.07
N PHE A 151 -1.19 6.65 -0.50
CA PHE A 151 -1.69 7.03 0.82
C PHE A 151 -0.68 6.75 1.92
N THR A 152 0.04 5.63 1.83
CA THR A 152 1.13 5.31 2.77
C THR A 152 2.24 6.36 2.71
N ALA A 153 2.69 6.74 1.52
CA ALA A 153 3.74 7.74 1.34
C ALA A 153 3.29 9.12 1.84
N ILE A 154 2.06 9.54 1.52
CA ILE A 154 1.51 10.83 1.99
C ILE A 154 1.45 10.87 3.51
N ASP A 155 0.99 9.81 4.15
CA ASP A 155 0.90 9.77 5.61
C ASP A 155 2.27 9.63 6.28
N ALA A 156 3.24 8.93 5.66
CA ALA A 156 4.62 8.92 6.11
C ALA A 156 5.20 10.35 6.17
N ALA A 157 5.02 11.13 5.08
CA ALA A 157 5.45 12.52 5.02
C ALA A 157 4.74 13.40 6.07
N ARG A 158 3.43 13.19 6.26
CA ARG A 158 2.66 13.89 7.33
C ARG A 158 3.13 13.55 8.73
N GLU A 159 3.59 12.33 8.95
CA GLU A 159 4.19 11.89 10.21
C GLU A 159 5.63 12.42 10.38
N GLY A 160 6.19 13.11 9.38
CA GLY A 160 7.49 13.80 9.45
C GLY A 160 8.67 12.93 9.02
N PHE A 161 8.44 11.86 8.28
CA PHE A 161 9.50 11.07 7.65
C PHE A 161 9.91 11.71 6.30
N ASP A 162 11.19 11.71 5.99
CA ASP A 162 11.65 11.93 4.63
C ASP A 162 11.18 10.74 3.78
N THR A 163 10.37 11.02 2.76
CA THR A 163 9.58 9.97 2.11
C THR A 163 9.90 9.89 0.62
N HIS A 164 10.11 8.66 0.15
CA HIS A 164 10.46 8.33 -1.22
C HIS A 164 9.50 7.26 -1.76
N VAL A 165 9.07 7.39 -3.02
CA VAL A 165 8.28 6.38 -3.73
C VAL A 165 9.12 5.78 -4.84
N ILE A 166 9.32 4.45 -4.82
CA ILE A 166 10.04 3.71 -5.84
C ILE A 166 9.05 3.29 -6.92
N THR A 167 9.03 4.01 -8.02
CA THR A 167 7.96 3.90 -9.03
C THR A 167 8.04 2.67 -9.91
N ASP A 168 9.23 2.16 -10.24
CA ASP A 168 9.41 0.93 -11.01
C ASP A 168 9.31 -0.35 -10.15
N ALA A 169 9.31 -0.20 -8.81
CA ALA A 169 8.93 -1.23 -7.85
C ALA A 169 7.44 -1.15 -7.46
N SER A 170 6.63 -0.44 -8.23
CA SER A 170 5.20 -0.22 -7.96
C SER A 170 4.39 -0.23 -9.26
N ALA A 171 3.10 -0.57 -9.19
CA ALA A 171 2.20 -0.56 -10.32
C ALA A 171 0.84 0.04 -9.94
N ALA A 172 0.22 0.78 -10.88
CA ALA A 172 -1.03 1.52 -10.64
C ALA A 172 -2.26 0.81 -11.20
N ILE A 173 -3.41 1.03 -10.58
CA ILE A 173 -4.73 0.68 -11.13
C ILE A 173 -5.15 1.71 -12.19
N ASP A 174 -4.82 2.98 -11.96
CA ASP A 174 -5.18 4.16 -12.76
C ASP A 174 -6.69 4.27 -13.09
N ALA A 175 -7.52 4.06 -12.08
CA ALA A 175 -8.95 4.22 -12.19
C ALA A 175 -9.34 5.71 -12.19
N ASN A 176 -9.94 6.19 -13.28
CA ASN A 176 -10.41 7.57 -13.41
C ASN A 176 -9.33 8.65 -13.15
N GLY A 177 -8.10 8.42 -13.62
CA GLY A 177 -6.97 9.33 -13.46
C GLY A 177 -6.45 9.42 -12.02
N SER A 178 -6.53 8.31 -11.26
CA SER A 178 -6.03 8.23 -9.89
C SER A 178 -4.51 8.39 -9.82
N LEU A 179 -3.77 7.93 -10.82
CA LEU A 179 -2.31 8.09 -10.86
C LEU A 179 -1.89 9.57 -10.96
N GLU A 180 -2.49 10.34 -11.86
CA GLU A 180 -2.22 11.78 -11.98
C GLU A 180 -2.53 12.53 -10.67
N LYS A 181 -3.61 12.15 -9.99
CA LYS A 181 -3.98 12.73 -8.69
C LYS A 181 -2.97 12.36 -7.59
N ALA A 182 -2.49 11.12 -7.58
CA ALA A 182 -1.47 10.66 -6.65
C ALA A 182 -0.17 11.44 -6.84
N GLU A 183 0.33 11.55 -8.07
CA GLU A 183 1.54 12.32 -8.41
C GLU A 183 1.42 13.81 -8.03
N ALA A 184 0.24 14.41 -8.23
CA ALA A 184 -0.01 15.79 -7.80
C ALA A 184 0.05 15.92 -6.26
N ALA A 185 -0.49 14.94 -5.53
CA ALA A 185 -0.45 14.91 -4.07
C ALA A 185 0.98 14.73 -3.54
N TRP A 186 1.80 13.88 -4.19
CA TRP A 186 3.21 13.68 -3.81
C TRP A 186 4.02 14.98 -3.94
N ARG A 187 3.83 15.70 -5.06
CA ARG A 187 4.49 17.02 -5.24
C ARG A 187 4.12 18.02 -4.14
N LEU A 188 2.86 18.03 -3.71
CA LEU A 188 2.39 18.90 -2.62
C LEU A 188 2.92 18.49 -1.24
N ALA A 189 3.14 17.19 -1.04
CA ALA A 189 3.67 16.64 0.21
C ALA A 189 5.21 16.60 0.25
N CYS A 190 5.89 17.10 -0.81
CA CYS A 190 7.35 17.05 -0.94
C CYS A 190 7.90 15.62 -0.87
N ILE A 191 7.19 14.66 -1.45
CA ILE A 191 7.63 13.27 -1.56
C ILE A 191 8.55 13.13 -2.77
N ASP A 192 9.71 12.54 -2.57
CA ASP A 192 10.66 12.25 -3.62
C ASP A 192 10.21 11.02 -4.43
N VAL A 193 10.33 11.12 -5.73
CA VAL A 193 10.04 10.03 -6.67
C VAL A 193 11.35 9.51 -7.23
N CYS A 194 11.61 8.23 -7.06
CA CYS A 194 12.84 7.58 -7.47
C CYS A 194 12.55 6.26 -8.21
N ARG A 195 13.60 5.65 -8.71
CA ARG A 195 13.62 4.30 -9.28
C ARG A 195 14.47 3.39 -8.40
N ALA A 196 14.35 2.08 -8.61
CA ALA A 196 15.16 1.10 -7.88
C ALA A 196 16.67 1.38 -8.04
N GLU A 197 17.12 1.74 -9.25
CA GLU A 197 18.54 2.07 -9.51
C GLU A 197 19.08 3.25 -8.69
N ASP A 198 18.22 4.16 -8.24
CA ASP A 198 18.61 5.30 -7.40
C ASP A 198 18.78 4.90 -5.92
N VAL A 199 18.29 3.73 -5.55
CA VAL A 199 18.26 3.22 -4.17
C VAL A 199 19.29 2.12 -3.96
N LEU A 200 19.67 1.40 -5.04
CA LEU A 200 20.64 0.31 -4.96
C LEU A 200 22.03 0.84 -4.57
N GLU A 201 22.65 0.16 -3.60
CA GLU A 201 24.03 0.47 -3.25
C GLU A 201 24.95 0.18 -4.44
N PRO A 202 25.91 1.07 -4.78
CA PRO A 202 26.83 0.79 -5.87
C PRO A 202 27.69 -0.44 -5.55
N GLU A 203 27.79 -1.38 -6.50
CA GLU A 203 28.76 -2.49 -6.41
C GLU A 203 30.18 -1.92 -6.29
N TYR A 204 30.91 -2.27 -5.21
CA TYR A 204 32.30 -1.93 -4.99
C TYR A 204 33.23 -3.09 -5.35
#